data_4362545dfd28c9e3aba0d96939016fcc
#
_entry.id   4362545dfd28c9e3aba0d96939016fcc
#
_cell.length_a   1.000
_cell.length_b   1.000
_cell.length_c   1.000
_cell.angle_alpha   90.00
_cell.angle_beta   90.00
_cell.angle_gamma   90.00
#
_symmetry.space_group_name_H-M   'P 1'
#
loop_
_entity.id
_entity.type
_entity.pdbx_description
1 polymer ?
#
loop_
_entity_poly.entity_id
_entity_poly.type
_entity_poly.pdbx_seq_one_letter_code
_entity_poly.pdbx_strand_id
1 'polypeptide(L)'
;MSIDHLLDKEYDRRSYNCLHHAAECWTSLTGDRRLELVREADIVGQGLVGIFRGMRKHMEPTVAPSLALMETLEGGLHIGVCYRRRLLHINEAGCQYLPVEAYASIYRNMRFYS
;
A
#
# COMPACT_ATOMS: atom_id res chain seq x y z
N MET A 1 10.22 13.27 9.42
CA MET A 1 10.48 12.71 8.08
C MET A 1 9.44 13.22 7.11
N SER A 2 9.89 13.78 6.00
CA SER A 2 8.97 14.27 4.97
C SER A 2 8.56 13.13 4.04
N ILE A 3 7.30 13.12 3.62
CA ILE A 3 6.78 12.17 2.63
C ILE A 3 6.49 12.86 1.29
N ASP A 4 6.87 14.12 1.14
CA ASP A 4 6.53 14.90 -0.06
C ASP A 4 7.05 14.25 -1.34
N HIS A 5 8.24 13.66 -1.29
CA HIS A 5 8.81 12.94 -2.44
C HIS A 5 8.01 11.69 -2.84
N LEU A 6 7.17 11.17 -1.94
CA LEU A 6 6.32 10.03 -2.21
C LEU A 6 4.96 10.44 -2.77
N LEU A 7 4.64 11.73 -2.71
CA LEU A 7 3.38 12.28 -3.24
C LEU A 7 3.55 12.89 -4.63
N ASP A 8 4.78 12.99 -5.12
CA ASP A 8 5.12 13.60 -6.41
C ASP A 8 5.44 12.52 -7.45
N LYS A 9 4.59 11.51 -7.56
CA LYS A 9 4.77 10.40 -8.49
C LYS A 9 3.58 10.32 -9.44
N GLU A 10 3.87 9.90 -10.67
CA GLU A 10 2.85 9.71 -11.68
C GLU A 10 2.48 8.23 -11.80
N TYR A 11 1.18 7.95 -11.87
CA TYR A 11 0.71 6.60 -12.06
C TYR A 11 0.97 6.13 -13.49
N ASP A 12 1.53 4.92 -13.61
CA ASP A 12 1.62 4.20 -14.87
C ASP A 12 1.33 2.74 -14.59
N ARG A 13 0.31 2.19 -15.23
CA ARG A 13 -0.16 0.84 -14.98
C ARG A 13 0.95 -0.21 -15.09
N ARG A 14 1.90 -0.03 -15.99
CA ARG A 14 2.96 -1.00 -16.24
C ARG A 14 4.24 -0.72 -15.47
N SER A 15 4.64 0.55 -15.40
CA SER A 15 5.94 0.94 -14.85
C SER A 15 5.87 1.50 -13.45
N TYR A 16 4.75 2.04 -13.01
CA TYR A 16 4.61 2.61 -11.68
C TYR A 16 3.17 2.57 -11.18
N ASN A 17 2.73 1.39 -10.78
CA ASN A 17 1.38 1.15 -10.26
C ASN A 17 1.35 1.17 -8.73
N CYS A 18 0.24 0.73 -8.14
CA CYS A 18 0.07 0.75 -6.69
C CYS A 18 1.13 -0.08 -5.94
N LEU A 19 1.58 -1.19 -6.51
CA LEU A 19 2.61 -2.02 -5.90
C LEU A 19 3.96 -1.31 -5.89
N HIS A 20 4.36 -0.72 -7.01
CA HIS A 20 5.63 0.01 -7.11
C HIS A 20 5.66 1.16 -6.10
N HIS A 21 4.57 1.92 -6.00
CA HIS A 21 4.47 3.03 -5.07
C HIS A 21 4.49 2.54 -3.62
N ALA A 22 3.73 1.49 -3.29
CA ALA A 22 3.71 0.93 -1.95
C ALA A 22 5.10 0.43 -1.55
N ALA A 23 5.83 -0.21 -2.46
CA ALA A 23 7.19 -0.68 -2.20
C ALA A 23 8.14 0.47 -1.89
N GLU A 24 8.07 1.55 -2.67
CA GLU A 24 8.91 2.72 -2.44
C GLU A 24 8.57 3.40 -1.10
N CYS A 25 7.28 3.54 -0.81
CA CYS A 25 6.83 4.12 0.47
C CYS A 25 7.26 3.26 1.66
N TRP A 26 7.09 1.95 1.56
CA TRP A 26 7.44 1.02 2.63
C TRP A 26 8.95 1.07 2.92
N THR A 27 9.76 1.03 1.88
CA THR A 27 11.22 1.14 2.03
C THR A 27 11.61 2.48 2.64
N SER A 28 11.00 3.57 2.18
CA SER A 28 11.31 4.91 2.66
C SER A 28 10.96 5.10 4.14
N LEU A 29 9.84 4.53 4.57
CA LEU A 29 9.35 4.71 5.94
C LEU A 29 9.93 3.71 6.94
N THR A 30 10.32 2.51 6.50
CA THR A 30 10.73 1.43 7.40
C THR A 30 12.16 0.94 7.17
N GLY A 31 12.75 1.20 6.01
CA GLY A 31 14.01 0.62 5.60
C GLY A 31 13.90 -0.82 5.11
N ASP A 32 12.73 -1.43 5.15
CA ASP A 32 12.48 -2.79 4.69
C ASP A 32 12.30 -2.81 3.17
N ARG A 33 13.18 -3.51 2.47
CA ARG A 33 13.22 -3.54 1.01
C ARG A 33 12.55 -4.77 0.40
N ARG A 34 11.97 -5.65 1.21
CA ARG A 34 11.42 -6.91 0.72
C ARG A 34 10.31 -6.72 -0.30
N LEU A 35 9.48 -5.68 -0.12
CA LEU A 35 8.37 -5.41 -1.04
C LEU A 35 8.85 -4.99 -2.43
N GLU A 36 10.04 -4.40 -2.55
CA GLU A 36 10.63 -4.04 -3.84
C GLU A 36 10.94 -5.25 -4.71
N LEU A 37 11.08 -6.43 -4.10
CA LEU A 37 11.40 -7.68 -4.80
C LEU A 37 10.14 -8.39 -5.32
N VAL A 38 8.96 -7.95 -4.92
CA VAL A 38 7.69 -8.57 -5.32
C VAL A 38 7.28 -8.02 -6.68
N ARG A 39 6.94 -8.93 -7.59
CA ARG A 39 6.43 -8.56 -8.92
C ARG A 39 4.91 -8.61 -8.91
N GLU A 40 4.30 -7.87 -9.82
CA GLU A 40 2.84 -7.86 -9.96
C GLU A 40 2.27 -9.27 -10.14
N ALA A 41 2.95 -10.14 -10.89
CA ALA A 41 2.56 -11.53 -11.06
C ALA A 41 2.55 -12.31 -9.73
N ASP A 42 3.36 -11.90 -8.77
CA ASP A 42 3.46 -12.56 -7.47
C ASP A 42 2.31 -12.18 -6.53
N ILE A 43 1.60 -11.08 -6.81
CA ILE A 43 0.42 -10.69 -6.04
C ILE A 43 -0.69 -11.72 -6.25
N VAL A 44 -0.83 -12.22 -7.46
CA VAL A 44 -1.81 -13.25 -7.80
C VAL A 44 -1.37 -14.62 -7.27
N GLY A 45 -0.05 -14.78 -7.01
CA GLY A 45 0.53 -15.99 -6.43
C GLY A 45 0.77 -15.84 -4.93
N GLN A 46 1.88 -16.39 -4.44
CA GLN A 46 2.21 -16.43 -3.02
C GLN A 46 3.33 -15.49 -2.58
N GLY A 47 3.77 -14.57 -3.45
CA GLY A 47 4.85 -13.65 -3.13
C GLY A 47 4.57 -12.75 -1.93
N LEU A 48 3.35 -12.19 -1.85
CA LEU A 48 2.94 -11.37 -0.72
C LEU A 48 2.80 -12.17 0.56
N VAL A 49 2.39 -13.43 0.48
CA VAL A 49 2.24 -14.30 1.64
C VAL A 49 3.56 -14.43 2.39
N GLY A 50 4.67 -14.58 1.66
CA GLY A 50 6.00 -14.66 2.26
C GLY A 50 6.38 -13.41 3.04
N ILE A 51 6.02 -12.23 2.53
CA ILE A 51 6.29 -10.96 3.19
C ILE A 51 5.45 -10.82 4.46
N PHE A 52 4.17 -11.16 4.39
CA PHE A 52 3.25 -11.00 5.53
C PHE A 52 3.38 -12.06 6.60
N ARG A 53 4.10 -13.16 6.32
CA ARG A 53 4.21 -14.30 7.24
C ARG A 53 4.73 -13.92 8.62
N GLY A 54 5.65 -12.98 8.73
CA GLY A 54 6.19 -12.52 10.00
C GLY A 54 5.51 -11.28 10.55
N MET A 55 4.45 -10.80 9.90
CA MET A 55 3.79 -9.56 10.27
C MET A 55 2.51 -9.81 11.06
N ARG A 56 2.18 -8.85 11.93
CA ARG A 56 0.92 -8.84 12.66
C ARG A 56 -0.15 -8.17 11.81
N LYS A 57 -1.35 -8.77 11.78
CA LYS A 57 -2.51 -8.19 11.12
C LYS A 57 -3.24 -7.26 12.08
N HIS A 58 -3.54 -6.05 11.61
CA HIS A 58 -4.36 -5.07 12.32
C HIS A 58 -5.63 -4.81 11.52
N MET A 59 -6.77 -4.73 12.20
CA MET A 59 -8.05 -4.46 11.55
C MET A 59 -8.38 -2.96 11.51
N GLU A 60 -7.59 -2.14 12.19
CA GLU A 60 -7.77 -0.70 12.24
C GLU A 60 -6.54 0.02 11.72
N PRO A 61 -6.70 1.27 11.26
CA PRO A 61 -5.57 2.08 10.79
C PRO A 61 -4.51 2.26 11.87
N THR A 62 -3.25 2.19 11.46
CA THR A 62 -2.11 2.29 12.38
C THR A 62 -1.46 3.67 12.31
N VAL A 63 -0.85 4.08 13.42
CA VAL A 63 -0.05 5.32 13.46
C VAL A 63 1.34 5.06 12.89
N ALA A 64 1.99 3.98 13.33
CA ALA A 64 3.27 3.54 12.75
C ALA A 64 3.02 2.94 11.35
N PRO A 65 4.03 2.92 10.47
CA PRO A 65 3.83 2.40 9.12
C PRO A 65 3.32 0.96 9.12
N SER A 66 2.34 0.68 8.26
CA SER A 66 1.84 -0.67 7.99
C SER A 66 1.48 -0.80 6.52
N LEU A 67 1.56 -2.01 5.98
CA LEU A 67 1.11 -2.30 4.63
C LEU A 67 -0.40 -2.43 4.65
N ALA A 68 -1.09 -1.68 3.79
CA ALA A 68 -2.54 -1.71 3.68
C ALA A 68 -2.94 -2.51 2.46
N LEU A 69 -3.73 -3.55 2.66
CA LEU A 69 -4.35 -4.33 1.59
C LEU A 69 -5.84 -4.07 1.59
N MET A 70 -6.41 -3.93 0.42
CA MET A 70 -7.83 -3.69 0.26
C MET A 70 -8.32 -4.23 -1.07
N GLU A 71 -9.62 -4.33 -1.20
CA GLU A 71 -10.26 -4.78 -2.43
C GLU A 71 -10.94 -3.59 -3.11
N THR A 72 -10.78 -3.50 -4.44
CA THR A 72 -11.53 -2.53 -5.24
C THR A 72 -12.97 -3.00 -5.38
N LEU A 73 -13.85 -2.09 -5.81
CA LEU A 73 -15.27 -2.43 -6.04
C LEU A 73 -15.42 -3.45 -7.18
N GLU A 74 -14.46 -3.51 -8.08
CA GLU A 74 -14.44 -4.50 -9.18
C GLU A 74 -13.86 -5.85 -8.74
N GLY A 75 -13.45 -5.99 -7.48
CA GLY A 75 -12.90 -7.24 -6.95
C GLY A 75 -11.39 -7.40 -7.08
N GLY A 76 -10.69 -6.38 -7.58
CA GLY A 76 -9.23 -6.41 -7.66
C GLY A 76 -8.56 -6.11 -6.33
N LEU A 77 -7.29 -6.43 -6.22
CA LEU A 77 -6.48 -6.12 -5.05
C LEU A 77 -5.80 -4.77 -5.23
N HIS A 78 -5.85 -3.94 -4.19
CA HIS A 78 -5.12 -2.67 -4.13
C HIS A 78 -4.24 -2.67 -2.89
N ILE A 79 -3.05 -2.07 -3.00
CA ILE A 79 -2.08 -2.01 -1.91
C ILE A 79 -1.61 -0.57 -1.73
N GLY A 80 -1.39 -0.19 -0.47
CA GLY A 80 -0.79 1.08 -0.11
C GLY A 80 -0.07 0.95 1.22
N VAL A 81 0.31 2.07 1.80
CA VAL A 81 0.93 2.12 3.12
C VAL A 81 0.08 3.00 4.02
N CYS A 82 -0.26 2.48 5.19
CA CYS A 82 -0.92 3.27 6.23
C CYS A 82 0.16 3.89 7.12
N TYR A 83 0.09 5.19 7.31
CA TYR A 83 1.00 5.93 8.16
C TYR A 83 0.24 7.08 8.81
N ARG A 84 0.31 7.19 10.13
CA ARG A 84 -0.44 8.19 10.91
C ARG A 84 -1.94 8.12 10.63
N ARG A 85 -2.45 6.92 10.45
CA ARG A 85 -3.86 6.62 10.15
C ARG A 85 -4.36 7.19 8.83
N ARG A 86 -3.44 7.49 7.91
CA ARG A 86 -3.73 7.94 6.55
C ARG A 86 -3.23 6.92 5.56
N LEU A 87 -3.95 6.80 4.45
CA LEU A 87 -3.56 5.89 3.39
C LEU A 87 -2.69 6.62 2.36
N LEU A 88 -1.44 6.19 2.26
CA LEU A 88 -0.48 6.66 1.26
C LEU A 88 -0.48 5.68 0.11
N HIS A 89 -0.99 6.09 -1.04
CA HIS A 89 -1.15 5.20 -2.18
C HIS A 89 -1.22 5.97 -3.49
N ILE A 90 -1.21 5.24 -4.61
CA ILE A 90 -1.37 5.80 -5.94
C ILE A 90 -2.42 5.01 -6.72
N ASN A 91 -3.21 5.72 -7.51
CA ASN A 91 -4.14 5.16 -8.49
C ASN A 91 -4.12 6.06 -9.73
N GLU A 92 -5.06 5.84 -10.67
CA GLU A 92 -5.13 6.65 -11.89
C GLU A 92 -5.31 8.14 -11.63
N ALA A 93 -5.86 8.51 -10.46
CA ALA A 93 -6.02 9.90 -10.05
C ALA A 93 -4.74 10.50 -9.46
N GLY A 94 -3.67 9.71 -9.30
CA GLY A 94 -2.40 10.15 -8.74
C GLY A 94 -2.17 9.68 -7.32
N CYS A 95 -1.16 10.24 -6.68
CA CYS A 95 -0.84 9.95 -5.28
C CYS A 95 -1.80 10.65 -4.34
N GLN A 96 -2.17 9.97 -3.26
CA GLN A 96 -3.02 10.54 -2.23
C GLN A 96 -2.52 10.12 -0.84
N TYR A 97 -2.79 10.98 0.14
CA TYR A 97 -2.47 10.71 1.54
C TYR A 97 -3.58 11.32 2.40
N LEU A 98 -4.70 10.63 2.46
CA LEU A 98 -5.90 11.06 3.17
C LEU A 98 -6.22 10.09 4.30
N PRO A 99 -7.00 10.52 5.31
CA PRO A 99 -7.45 9.60 6.36
C PRO A 99 -8.09 8.34 5.76
N VAL A 100 -7.84 7.19 6.38
CA VAL A 100 -8.33 5.91 5.87
C VAL A 100 -9.86 5.92 5.68
N GLU A 101 -10.59 6.60 6.56
CA GLU A 101 -12.04 6.70 6.49
C GLU A 101 -12.54 7.32 5.19
N ALA A 102 -11.73 8.16 4.53
CA ALA A 102 -12.08 8.78 3.27
C ALA A 102 -12.26 7.77 2.13
N TYR A 103 -11.75 6.55 2.30
CA TYR A 103 -11.78 5.51 1.28
C TYR A 103 -12.82 4.42 1.54
N ALA A 104 -13.63 4.55 2.59
CA ALA A 104 -14.59 3.52 2.99
C ALA A 104 -15.63 3.19 1.91
N SER A 105 -15.93 4.14 1.02
CA SER A 105 -16.90 3.96 -0.06
C SER A 105 -16.31 3.36 -1.34
N ILE A 106 -14.99 3.34 -1.49
CA ILE A 106 -14.34 2.90 -2.73
C ILE A 106 -13.47 1.65 -2.56
N TYR A 107 -13.06 1.34 -1.33
CA TYR A 107 -12.30 0.13 -1.03
C TYR A 107 -12.99 -0.70 0.05
N ARG A 108 -12.88 -2.02 -0.06
CA ARG A 108 -13.46 -2.98 0.87
C ARG A 108 -12.39 -3.84 1.51
N ASN A 109 -12.75 -4.46 2.64
CA ASN A 109 -11.91 -5.42 3.33
C ASN A 109 -10.50 -4.89 3.59
N MET A 110 -10.43 -3.64 4.05
CA MET A 110 -9.15 -2.99 4.33
C MET A 110 -8.52 -3.59 5.59
N ARG A 111 -7.27 -4.00 5.48
CA ARG A 111 -6.51 -4.59 6.56
C ARG A 111 -5.06 -4.16 6.49
N PHE A 112 -4.38 -4.17 7.64
CA PHE A 112 -3.07 -3.57 7.80
C PHE A 112 -2.10 -4.58 8.39
N TYR A 113 -0.84 -4.58 7.92
CA TYR A 113 0.18 -5.54 8.35
C TYR A 113 1.47 -4.80 8.70
N SER A 114 2.05 -5.14 9.83
CA SER A 114 3.34 -4.59 10.25
C SER A 114 4.18 -5.55 11.10
#